data_288fccbf0929971808b5098431428004
#
_entry.id   288fccbf0929971808b5098431428004
#
_cell.length_a   1.000
_cell.length_b   1.000
_cell.length_c   1.000
_cell.angle_alpha   90.00
_cell.angle_beta   90.00
_cell.angle_gamma   90.00
#
_symmetry.space_group_name_H-M   'P 1'
#
loop_
_entity.id
_entity.type
_entity.pdbx_description
1 polymer ?
#
loop_
_entity_poly.entity_id
_entity_poly.type
_entity_poly.pdbx_seq_one_letter_code
_entity_poly.pdbx_strand_id
1 'polypeptide(L)'
;GMEERMKSFVLDCVSDVELRVETDEIGNLFITKGETALYPCIAAHLDEIHSPCERTVIIEGNRIFTVDRLWNHVGCGADDKNGLWVIINLLHSEPILKVALFVQEERVGDNAGCRGARACDLSFFNDVKFVLECDRKGSSDVVSIGKDESVLCHQDFIPQGILRRYGYEMVKGGKTDVVELKMRGLQIPVCNISCGYYDAHKNSEYTLFPELQNCLSFVRDVLKSI
;
A
#
# COMPACT_ATOMS: atom_id res chain seq x y z
N GLY A 1 -19.27 -5.35 3.46
CA GLY A 1 -18.15 -5.90 4.23
C GLY A 1 -17.26 -4.79 4.80
N MET A 2 -16.16 -5.17 5.42
CA MET A 2 -15.21 -4.18 5.96
C MET A 2 -14.53 -3.38 4.85
N GLU A 3 -14.19 -4.02 3.75
CA GLU A 3 -13.60 -3.37 2.57
C GLU A 3 -14.48 -2.25 2.01
N GLU A 4 -15.80 -2.45 1.92
CA GLU A 4 -16.71 -1.39 1.46
C GLU A 4 -16.71 -0.18 2.40
N ARG A 5 -16.61 -0.41 3.71
CA ARG A 5 -16.48 0.68 4.70
C ARG A 5 -15.13 1.41 4.54
N MET A 6 -14.06 0.66 4.24
CA MET A 6 -12.74 1.24 4.02
C MET A 6 -12.69 2.05 2.72
N LYS A 7 -13.32 1.57 1.64
CA LYS A 7 -13.49 2.36 0.40
C LYS A 7 -14.21 3.67 0.67
N SER A 8 -15.36 3.59 1.35
CA SER A 8 -16.11 4.80 1.71
C SER A 8 -15.25 5.76 2.52
N PHE A 9 -14.53 5.25 3.52
CA PHE A 9 -13.64 6.08 4.35
C PHE A 9 -12.55 6.77 3.52
N VAL A 10 -11.87 6.03 2.62
CA VAL A 10 -10.85 6.62 1.74
C VAL A 10 -11.45 7.70 0.85
N LEU A 11 -12.59 7.44 0.23
CA LEU A 11 -13.27 8.42 -0.65
C LEU A 11 -13.76 9.65 0.13
N ASP A 12 -14.27 9.46 1.35
CA ASP A 12 -14.67 10.56 2.22
C ASP A 12 -13.46 11.45 2.59
N CYS A 13 -12.30 10.84 2.87
CA CYS A 13 -11.07 11.57 3.17
C CYS A 13 -10.57 12.44 2.00
N VAL A 14 -10.92 12.13 0.77
CA VAL A 14 -10.48 12.85 -0.46
C VAL A 14 -11.63 13.47 -1.22
N SER A 15 -12.78 13.69 -0.55
CA SER A 15 -14.01 14.21 -1.17
C SER A 15 -13.89 15.63 -1.73
N ASP A 16 -12.88 16.39 -1.32
CA ASP A 16 -12.53 17.72 -1.82
C ASP A 16 -11.54 17.69 -3.01
N VAL A 17 -11.10 16.51 -3.44
CA VAL A 17 -10.17 16.32 -4.56
C VAL A 17 -10.94 15.88 -5.81
N GLU A 18 -10.66 16.48 -6.96
CA GLU A 18 -11.26 16.05 -8.23
C GLU A 18 -10.59 14.74 -8.70
N LEU A 19 -11.38 13.66 -8.74
CA LEU A 19 -10.93 12.29 -9.00
C LEU A 19 -11.88 11.57 -9.96
N ARG A 20 -11.34 10.73 -10.84
CA ARG A 20 -12.09 9.68 -11.52
C ARG A 20 -11.95 8.39 -10.72
N VAL A 21 -13.06 7.78 -10.35
CA VAL A 21 -13.13 6.60 -9.49
C VAL A 21 -13.85 5.47 -10.23
N GLU A 22 -13.25 4.30 -10.23
CA GLU A 22 -13.78 3.09 -10.87
C GLU A 22 -13.69 1.92 -9.90
N THR A 23 -14.64 1.00 -9.97
CA THR A 23 -14.64 -0.24 -9.18
C THR A 23 -14.85 -1.42 -10.13
N ASP A 24 -14.03 -2.44 -10.03
CA ASP A 24 -14.19 -3.66 -10.81
C ASP A 24 -15.20 -4.64 -10.16
N GLU A 25 -15.48 -5.76 -10.87
CA GLU A 25 -16.47 -6.75 -10.44
C GLU A 25 -16.10 -7.47 -9.13
N ILE A 26 -14.82 -7.58 -8.80
CA ILE A 26 -14.37 -8.20 -7.54
C ILE A 26 -14.40 -7.21 -6.38
N GLY A 27 -14.46 -5.92 -6.68
CA GLY A 27 -14.54 -4.86 -5.70
C GLY A 27 -13.24 -4.10 -5.47
N ASN A 28 -12.22 -4.22 -6.32
CA ASN A 28 -11.06 -3.32 -6.27
C ASN A 28 -11.49 -1.89 -6.57
N LEU A 29 -10.81 -0.92 -5.97
CA LEU A 29 -11.06 0.50 -6.21
C LEU A 29 -9.87 1.11 -6.95
N PHE A 30 -10.15 1.71 -8.10
CA PHE A 30 -9.17 2.40 -8.94
C PHE A 30 -9.47 3.89 -8.98
N ILE A 31 -8.44 4.71 -8.75
CA ILE A 31 -8.57 6.17 -8.72
C ILE A 31 -7.56 6.77 -9.71
N THR A 32 -8.01 7.74 -10.48
CA THR A 32 -7.15 8.52 -11.37
C THR A 32 -7.31 10.00 -11.05
N LYS A 33 -6.19 10.69 -10.83
CA LYS A 33 -6.11 12.12 -10.58
C LYS A 33 -5.29 12.80 -11.67
N GLY A 34 -5.84 13.90 -12.21
CA GLY A 34 -5.22 14.73 -13.25
C GLY A 34 -5.13 14.02 -14.60
N GLU A 35 -4.44 14.65 -15.55
CA GLU A 35 -4.29 14.14 -16.92
C GLU A 35 -2.82 14.14 -17.36
N THR A 36 -2.36 13.02 -17.88
CA THR A 36 -1.01 12.82 -18.41
C THR A 36 -0.98 11.61 -19.36
N ALA A 37 0.07 11.49 -20.16
CA ALA A 37 0.27 10.32 -21.01
C ALA A 37 0.71 9.07 -20.22
N LEU A 38 1.45 9.26 -19.12
CA LEU A 38 1.94 8.18 -18.27
C LEU A 38 1.84 8.57 -16.79
N TYR A 39 1.19 7.73 -16.01
CA TYR A 39 0.94 7.96 -14.59
C TYR A 39 1.93 7.20 -13.69
N PRO A 40 2.40 7.80 -12.58
CA PRO A 40 2.83 7.00 -11.43
C PRO A 40 1.61 6.33 -10.80
N CYS A 41 1.78 5.14 -10.24
CA CYS A 41 0.71 4.47 -9.53
C CYS A 41 1.16 4.03 -8.14
N ILE A 42 0.28 4.19 -7.15
CA ILE A 42 0.48 3.69 -5.78
C ILE A 42 -0.58 2.64 -5.50
N ALA A 43 -0.17 1.54 -4.86
CA ALA A 43 -1.06 0.46 -4.48
C ALA A 43 -1.07 0.24 -2.96
N ALA A 44 -2.18 -0.28 -2.47
CA ALA A 44 -2.41 -0.75 -1.11
C ALA A 44 -3.58 -1.74 -1.10
N HIS A 45 -3.83 -2.42 0.03
CA HIS A 45 -5.03 -3.25 0.15
C HIS A 45 -6.05 -2.71 1.17
N LEU A 46 -7.29 -3.18 1.05
CA LEU A 46 -8.45 -2.65 1.77
C LEU A 46 -8.90 -3.53 2.94
N ASP A 47 -8.50 -4.79 2.94
CA ASP A 47 -8.85 -5.76 3.97
C ASP A 47 -7.85 -5.78 5.12
N GLU A 48 -8.20 -6.42 6.19
CA GLU A 48 -7.33 -6.72 7.33
C GLU A 48 -7.65 -8.11 7.87
N ILE A 49 -6.66 -8.77 8.45
CA ILE A 49 -6.83 -10.11 9.01
C ILE A 49 -7.65 -10.12 10.31
N HIS A 50 -7.66 -9.01 11.01
CA HIS A 50 -8.30 -8.91 12.33
C HIS A 50 -9.83 -8.90 12.21
N SER A 51 -10.48 -9.68 13.07
CA SER A 51 -11.95 -9.67 13.16
C SER A 51 -12.47 -8.29 13.58
N PRO A 52 -13.62 -7.87 13.04
CA PRO A 52 -14.26 -6.63 13.43
C PRO A 52 -14.52 -6.58 14.93
N CYS A 53 -13.97 -5.58 15.60
CA CYS A 53 -14.27 -5.31 17.02
C CYS A 53 -14.22 -3.79 17.25
N GLU A 54 -14.80 -3.36 18.36
CA GLU A 54 -14.63 -1.98 18.80
C GLU A 54 -13.19 -1.79 19.32
N ARG A 55 -12.53 -0.78 18.79
CA ARG A 55 -11.13 -0.47 19.09
C ARG A 55 -10.99 0.97 19.52
N THR A 56 -10.22 1.21 20.57
CA THR A 56 -9.77 2.54 20.97
C THR A 56 -8.34 2.72 20.49
N VAL A 57 -8.09 3.78 19.74
CA VAL A 57 -6.73 4.14 19.30
C VAL A 57 -5.97 4.76 20.47
N ILE A 58 -4.78 4.26 20.73
CA ILE A 58 -3.84 4.79 21.73
C ILE A 58 -2.61 5.33 21.00
N ILE A 59 -2.20 6.52 21.39
CA ILE A 59 -0.94 7.14 20.95
C ILE A 59 -0.05 7.27 22.16
N GLU A 60 1.05 6.51 22.16
CA GLU A 60 2.05 6.55 23.22
C GLU A 60 3.42 6.91 22.63
N GLY A 61 3.85 8.15 22.86
CA GLY A 61 5.02 8.68 22.17
C GLY A 61 4.84 8.66 20.65
N ASN A 62 5.68 7.90 19.96
CA ASN A 62 5.64 7.72 18.50
C ASN A 62 4.84 6.48 18.06
N ARG A 63 4.35 5.70 19.00
CA ARG A 63 3.66 4.44 18.73
C ARG A 63 2.15 4.64 18.69
N ILE A 64 1.52 4.11 17.64
CA ILE A 64 0.06 4.07 17.48
C ILE A 64 -0.37 2.61 17.49
N PHE A 65 -1.28 2.26 18.39
CA PHE A 65 -1.82 0.91 18.50
C PHE A 65 -3.28 0.96 18.97
N THR A 66 -3.94 -0.17 19.09
CA THR A 66 -5.34 -0.23 19.51
C THR A 66 -5.56 -1.19 20.68
N VAL A 67 -6.57 -0.88 21.48
CA VAL A 67 -7.04 -1.70 22.60
C VAL A 67 -8.55 -1.91 22.52
N ASP A 68 -9.03 -3.02 23.07
CA ASP A 68 -10.45 -3.28 23.26
C ASP A 68 -11.02 -2.54 24.50
N ARG A 69 -12.30 -2.76 24.80
CA ARG A 69 -12.98 -2.18 25.98
C ARG A 69 -12.38 -2.61 27.33
N LEU A 70 -11.63 -3.72 27.34
CA LEU A 70 -10.98 -4.27 28.53
C LEU A 70 -9.49 -3.89 28.60
N TRP A 71 -9.04 -2.97 27.74
CA TRP A 71 -7.65 -2.54 27.60
C TRP A 71 -6.67 -3.64 27.16
N ASN A 72 -7.16 -4.73 26.57
CA ASN A 72 -6.28 -5.68 25.92
C ASN A 72 -5.85 -5.14 24.56
N HIS A 73 -4.60 -5.39 24.18
CA HIS A 73 -4.14 -5.11 22.82
C HIS A 73 -4.95 -5.89 21.79
N VAL A 74 -5.40 -5.22 20.75
CA VAL A 74 -6.01 -5.79 19.56
C VAL A 74 -5.33 -5.22 18.32
N GLY A 75 -5.20 -6.01 17.28
CA GLY A 75 -4.52 -5.54 16.05
C GLY A 75 -5.19 -4.30 15.48
N CYS A 76 -4.39 -3.31 15.10
CA CYS A 76 -4.89 -2.04 14.57
C CYS A 76 -5.17 -2.07 13.07
N GLY A 77 -4.74 -3.13 12.37
CA GLY A 77 -4.81 -3.23 10.91
C GLY A 77 -3.91 -2.18 10.24
N ALA A 78 -2.72 -1.95 10.81
CA ALA A 78 -1.70 -1.09 10.21
C ALA A 78 -1.24 -1.63 8.85
N ASP A 79 -1.30 -2.92 8.70
CA ASP A 79 -1.35 -3.73 7.51
C ASP A 79 -2.81 -3.78 6.99
N ASP A 80 -3.27 -3.01 5.92
CA ASP A 80 -2.46 -1.98 5.23
C ASP A 80 -3.04 -0.56 5.36
N LYS A 81 -3.55 -0.18 6.54
CA LYS A 81 -4.01 1.20 6.77
C LYS A 81 -2.87 2.23 6.65
N ASN A 82 -1.61 1.79 6.82
CA ASN A 82 -0.46 2.65 6.61
C ASN A 82 -0.30 3.03 5.12
N GLY A 83 -0.42 2.07 4.21
CA GLY A 83 -0.44 2.34 2.78
C GLY A 83 -1.62 3.22 2.37
N LEU A 84 -2.82 2.97 2.91
CA LEU A 84 -3.98 3.84 2.68
C LEU A 84 -3.73 5.27 3.16
N TRP A 85 -3.09 5.47 4.32
CA TRP A 85 -2.73 6.79 4.83
C TRP A 85 -1.74 7.50 3.90
N VAL A 86 -0.73 6.79 3.40
CA VAL A 86 0.21 7.33 2.39
C VAL A 86 -0.55 7.78 1.15
N ILE A 87 -1.44 6.95 0.62
CA ILE A 87 -2.24 7.23 -0.58
C ILE A 87 -3.13 8.46 -0.40
N ILE A 88 -3.85 8.58 0.72
CA ILE A 88 -4.71 9.75 1.01
C ILE A 88 -3.87 11.04 0.99
N ASN A 89 -2.69 11.04 1.63
CA ASN A 89 -1.80 12.20 1.63
C ASN A 89 -1.24 12.53 0.23
N LEU A 90 -0.97 11.53 -0.59
CA LEU A 90 -0.52 11.73 -1.97
C LEU A 90 -1.65 12.26 -2.86
N LEU A 91 -2.87 11.77 -2.69
CA LEU A 91 -4.03 12.28 -3.43
C LEU A 91 -4.29 13.76 -3.14
N HIS A 92 -4.00 14.26 -1.94
CA HIS A 92 -4.08 15.70 -1.66
C HIS A 92 -2.90 16.48 -2.23
N SER A 93 -1.70 15.93 -2.28
CA SER A 93 -0.49 16.70 -2.59
C SER A 93 0.00 16.58 -4.04
N GLU A 94 -0.17 15.42 -4.67
CA GLU A 94 0.35 15.21 -6.01
C GLU A 94 -0.69 15.56 -7.07
N PRO A 95 -0.34 16.30 -8.15
CA PRO A 95 -1.29 16.70 -9.18
C PRO A 95 -1.68 15.55 -10.11
N ILE A 96 -0.82 14.57 -10.29
CA ILE A 96 -0.97 13.45 -11.21
C ILE A 96 -0.70 12.17 -10.47
N LEU A 97 -1.70 11.28 -10.38
CA LEU A 97 -1.55 10.01 -9.68
C LEU A 97 -2.63 9.01 -10.12
N LYS A 98 -2.25 7.75 -10.30
CA LYS A 98 -3.17 6.61 -10.25
C LYS A 98 -3.03 5.87 -8.93
N VAL A 99 -4.13 5.29 -8.47
CA VAL A 99 -4.18 4.47 -7.24
C VAL A 99 -4.92 3.18 -7.54
N ALA A 100 -4.38 2.07 -7.06
CA ALA A 100 -5.02 0.77 -7.10
C ALA A 100 -5.17 0.25 -5.67
N LEU A 101 -6.41 0.10 -5.21
CA LEU A 101 -6.73 -0.44 -3.89
C LEU A 101 -7.36 -1.82 -4.06
N PHE A 102 -6.64 -2.84 -3.60
CA PHE A 102 -7.03 -4.23 -3.80
C PHE A 102 -7.85 -4.76 -2.62
N VAL A 103 -8.72 -5.71 -2.93
CA VAL A 103 -9.51 -6.45 -1.93
C VAL A 103 -8.92 -7.84 -1.74
N GLN A 104 -9.13 -8.41 -0.54
CA GLN A 104 -8.80 -9.81 -0.24
C GLN A 104 -7.31 -10.15 -0.46
N GLU A 105 -6.42 -9.24 -0.06
CA GLU A 105 -4.98 -9.51 0.00
C GLU A 105 -4.70 -10.55 1.09
N GLU A 106 -5.27 -10.37 2.27
CA GLU A 106 -5.05 -11.15 3.49
C GLU A 106 -5.86 -12.46 3.55
N ARG A 107 -6.60 -12.78 2.50
CA ARG A 107 -7.47 -13.95 2.51
C ARG A 107 -6.72 -15.26 2.70
N VAL A 108 -7.14 -16.05 3.68
CA VAL A 108 -6.60 -17.39 4.00
C VAL A 108 -7.40 -18.49 3.28
N GLY A 109 -6.74 -19.61 2.94
CA GLY A 109 -7.37 -20.79 2.34
C GLY A 109 -6.88 -21.11 0.93
N ASP A 110 -7.61 -21.96 0.19
CA ASP A 110 -7.26 -22.33 -1.17
C ASP A 110 -7.22 -21.08 -2.07
N ASN A 111 -6.14 -20.89 -2.80
CA ASN A 111 -5.82 -19.67 -3.54
C ASN A 111 -5.71 -18.42 -2.66
N ALA A 112 -5.13 -18.55 -1.49
CA ALA A 112 -4.98 -17.50 -0.49
C ALA A 112 -4.14 -16.31 -0.96
N GLY A 113 -4.54 -15.13 -0.52
CA GLY A 113 -3.85 -13.85 -0.69
C GLY A 113 -3.94 -13.23 -2.09
N CYS A 114 -3.89 -11.90 -2.13
CA CYS A 114 -3.82 -11.07 -3.33
C CYS A 114 -4.92 -11.36 -4.36
N ARG A 115 -6.15 -11.70 -3.90
CA ARG A 115 -7.22 -12.09 -4.81
C ARG A 115 -7.68 -10.94 -5.70
N GLY A 116 -7.69 -9.73 -5.15
CA GLY A 116 -8.00 -8.52 -5.90
C GLY A 116 -7.03 -8.31 -7.06
N ALA A 117 -5.73 -8.32 -6.77
CA ALA A 117 -4.69 -8.18 -7.79
C ALA A 117 -4.71 -9.33 -8.80
N ARG A 118 -5.04 -10.56 -8.34
CA ARG A 118 -5.15 -11.73 -9.22
C ARG A 118 -6.30 -11.64 -10.22
N ALA A 119 -7.38 -10.97 -9.89
CA ALA A 119 -8.59 -10.91 -10.71
C ALA A 119 -8.76 -9.58 -11.46
N CYS A 120 -8.02 -8.53 -11.11
CA CYS A 120 -8.17 -7.21 -11.73
C CYS A 120 -7.86 -7.21 -13.23
N ASP A 121 -8.45 -6.28 -13.96
CA ASP A 121 -8.07 -6.03 -15.35
C ASP A 121 -6.76 -5.23 -15.40
N LEU A 122 -5.74 -5.81 -16.07
CA LEU A 122 -4.44 -5.15 -16.24
C LEU A 122 -4.51 -3.93 -17.16
N SER A 123 -5.61 -3.72 -17.90
CA SER A 123 -5.77 -2.56 -18.79
C SER A 123 -5.69 -1.23 -18.05
N PHE A 124 -6.05 -1.18 -16.76
CA PHE A 124 -5.87 0.00 -15.91
C PHE A 124 -4.41 0.49 -15.88
N PHE A 125 -3.46 -0.43 -16.04
CA PHE A 125 -2.02 -0.13 -15.98
C PHE A 125 -1.38 0.18 -17.34
N ASN A 126 -2.13 0.24 -18.44
CA ASN A 126 -1.58 0.47 -19.79
C ASN A 126 -0.88 1.83 -19.94
N ASP A 127 -1.32 2.84 -19.20
CA ASP A 127 -0.76 4.18 -19.15
C ASP A 127 -0.02 4.48 -17.81
N VAL A 128 0.40 3.42 -17.11
CA VAL A 128 1.18 3.52 -15.86
C VAL A 128 2.65 3.28 -16.15
N LYS A 129 3.51 4.14 -15.62
CA LYS A 129 4.98 4.01 -15.76
C LYS A 129 5.61 3.10 -14.73
N PHE A 130 5.04 2.98 -13.52
CA PHE A 130 5.44 2.07 -12.45
C PHE A 130 4.37 1.98 -11.36
N VAL A 131 4.43 0.94 -10.52
CA VAL A 131 3.58 0.80 -9.33
C VAL A 131 4.45 0.69 -8.07
N LEU A 132 4.20 1.55 -7.09
CA LEU A 132 4.76 1.44 -5.73
C LEU A 132 3.65 0.98 -4.79
N GLU A 133 3.87 -0.07 -4.04
CA GLU A 133 2.99 -0.54 -2.99
C GLU A 133 3.59 -0.20 -1.63
N CYS A 134 2.80 0.29 -0.69
CA CYS A 134 3.24 0.66 0.64
C CYS A 134 2.68 -0.33 1.67
N ASP A 135 2.98 -1.61 1.49
CA ASP A 135 2.44 -2.74 2.24
C ASP A 135 3.56 -3.67 2.72
N ARG A 136 4.56 -3.11 3.42
CA ARG A 136 5.60 -3.93 4.02
C ARG A 136 5.92 -3.45 5.42
N LYS A 137 6.04 -4.40 6.35
CA LYS A 137 6.48 -4.13 7.73
C LYS A 137 7.88 -3.53 7.78
N GLY A 138 8.17 -2.82 8.87
CA GLY A 138 9.46 -2.15 9.06
C GLY A 138 9.53 -0.82 8.34
N SER A 139 10.73 -0.27 8.19
CA SER A 139 10.95 1.10 7.72
C SER A 139 12.10 1.28 6.73
N SER A 140 12.69 0.17 6.26
CA SER A 140 13.94 0.25 5.48
C SER A 140 13.96 -0.56 4.20
N ASP A 141 12.92 -1.32 3.90
CA ASP A 141 12.93 -2.25 2.78
C ASP A 141 12.18 -1.71 1.57
N VAL A 142 12.79 -1.89 0.39
CA VAL A 142 12.14 -1.82 -0.92
C VAL A 142 12.29 -3.20 -1.58
N VAL A 143 11.21 -3.93 -1.66
CA VAL A 143 11.20 -5.25 -2.31
C VAL A 143 11.28 -5.08 -3.81
N SER A 144 12.41 -5.43 -4.39
CA SER A 144 12.71 -5.36 -5.82
C SER A 144 12.83 -6.73 -6.50
N ILE A 145 12.89 -7.79 -5.71
CA ILE A 145 12.97 -9.19 -6.17
C ILE A 145 12.00 -10.03 -5.33
N GLY A 146 11.16 -10.82 -5.97
CA GLY A 146 10.27 -11.78 -5.33
C GLY A 146 11.03 -12.98 -4.74
N LYS A 147 10.40 -13.73 -3.83
CA LYS A 147 10.99 -14.98 -3.28
C LYS A 147 11.25 -16.05 -4.34
N ASP A 148 10.50 -16.02 -5.41
CA ASP A 148 10.62 -16.89 -6.58
C ASP A 148 11.68 -16.41 -7.59
N GLU A 149 12.54 -15.46 -7.20
CA GLU A 149 13.56 -14.79 -8.03
C GLU A 149 12.99 -13.90 -9.15
N SER A 150 11.69 -13.64 -9.20
CA SER A 150 11.12 -12.70 -10.14
C SER A 150 11.66 -11.29 -9.91
N VAL A 151 12.13 -10.65 -10.97
CA VAL A 151 12.58 -9.25 -10.92
C VAL A 151 11.36 -8.34 -10.98
N LEU A 152 11.10 -7.62 -9.90
CA LEU A 152 10.00 -6.66 -9.79
C LEU A 152 10.37 -5.32 -10.39
N CYS A 153 11.56 -4.82 -10.06
CA CYS A 153 12.17 -3.64 -10.68
C CYS A 153 13.69 -3.79 -10.71
N HIS A 154 14.34 -3.04 -11.60
CA HIS A 154 15.81 -3.01 -11.66
C HIS A 154 16.39 -2.34 -10.42
N GLN A 155 17.62 -2.71 -10.02
CA GLN A 155 18.27 -2.16 -8.82
C GLN A 155 18.51 -0.64 -8.90
N ASP A 156 18.59 -0.09 -10.11
CA ASP A 156 18.77 1.35 -10.35
C ASP A 156 17.43 2.08 -10.55
N PHE A 157 16.30 1.39 -10.38
CA PHE A 157 14.97 1.97 -10.57
C PHE A 157 14.73 3.17 -9.65
N ILE A 158 15.09 3.05 -8.37
CA ILE A 158 15.09 4.17 -7.44
C ILE A 158 16.53 4.69 -7.28
N PRO A 159 16.78 6.00 -7.50
CA PRO A 159 18.12 6.54 -7.35
C PRO A 159 18.74 6.27 -5.97
N GLN A 160 19.97 5.78 -5.94
CA GLN A 160 20.69 5.41 -4.73
C GLN A 160 20.79 6.56 -3.71
N GLY A 161 20.80 7.83 -4.18
CA GLY A 161 20.79 9.01 -3.33
C GLY A 161 19.49 9.15 -2.54
N ILE A 162 18.36 8.76 -3.13
CA ILE A 162 17.04 8.77 -2.46
C ILE A 162 16.98 7.63 -1.44
N LEU A 163 17.34 6.40 -1.84
CA LEU A 163 17.38 5.26 -0.91
C LEU A 163 18.18 5.61 0.34
N ARG A 164 19.41 6.10 0.19
CA ARG A 164 20.29 6.48 1.32
C ARG A 164 19.73 7.61 2.18
N ARG A 165 19.07 8.61 1.57
CA ARG A 165 18.48 9.74 2.30
C ARG A 165 17.43 9.30 3.30
N TYR A 166 16.62 8.33 2.93
CA TYR A 166 15.51 7.84 3.72
C TYR A 166 15.79 6.52 4.47
N GLY A 167 17.00 5.97 4.32
CA GLY A 167 17.43 4.74 4.99
C GLY A 167 16.81 3.47 4.40
N TYR A 168 16.46 3.48 3.10
CA TYR A 168 15.92 2.31 2.42
C TYR A 168 16.99 1.51 1.68
N GLU A 169 16.76 0.20 1.56
CA GLU A 169 17.59 -0.73 0.82
C GLU A 169 16.73 -1.61 -0.09
N MET A 170 17.26 -1.94 -1.28
CA MET A 170 16.65 -2.90 -2.17
C MET A 170 16.82 -4.31 -1.61
N VAL A 171 15.71 -5.03 -1.40
CA VAL A 171 15.71 -6.36 -0.78
C VAL A 171 14.89 -7.36 -1.57
N LYS A 172 15.02 -8.63 -1.19
CA LYS A 172 14.15 -9.72 -1.61
C LYS A 172 12.97 -9.86 -0.65
N GLY A 173 11.75 -10.02 -1.18
CA GLY A 173 10.55 -10.06 -0.34
C GLY A 173 9.53 -11.12 -0.72
N GLY A 174 8.45 -11.13 0.06
CA GLY A 174 7.35 -12.08 -0.06
C GLY A 174 6.36 -11.77 -1.17
N LYS A 175 5.24 -12.49 -1.11
CA LYS A 175 4.08 -12.30 -1.96
C LYS A 175 3.32 -11.06 -1.49
N THR A 176 2.89 -10.23 -2.42
CA THR A 176 2.01 -9.07 -2.23
C THR A 176 1.24 -8.82 -3.54
N ASP A 177 0.35 -7.84 -3.56
CA ASP A 177 -0.45 -7.53 -4.74
C ASP A 177 0.42 -7.16 -5.96
N VAL A 178 1.46 -6.35 -5.79
CA VAL A 178 2.35 -5.99 -6.92
C VAL A 178 3.19 -7.16 -7.43
N VAL A 179 3.54 -8.12 -6.58
CA VAL A 179 4.18 -9.38 -7.02
C VAL A 179 3.20 -10.19 -7.87
N GLU A 180 1.95 -10.29 -7.43
CA GLU A 180 0.90 -10.99 -8.19
C GLU A 180 0.64 -10.33 -9.55
N LEU A 181 0.57 -9.00 -9.63
CA LEU A 181 0.47 -8.27 -10.90
C LEU A 181 1.64 -8.61 -11.83
N LYS A 182 2.86 -8.68 -11.30
CA LYS A 182 4.05 -9.04 -12.06
C LYS A 182 3.98 -10.47 -12.61
N MET A 183 3.55 -11.42 -11.77
CA MET A 183 3.34 -12.82 -12.17
C MET A 183 2.27 -12.98 -13.27
N ARG A 184 1.28 -12.09 -13.31
CA ARG A 184 0.25 -12.04 -14.35
C ARG A 184 0.73 -11.36 -15.63
N GLY A 185 1.96 -10.91 -15.70
CA GLY A 185 2.59 -10.37 -16.91
C GLY A 185 2.60 -8.84 -17.00
N LEU A 186 2.39 -8.11 -15.89
CA LEU A 186 2.60 -6.66 -15.88
C LEU A 186 4.08 -6.34 -16.14
N GLN A 187 4.38 -5.63 -17.23
CA GLN A 187 5.76 -5.42 -17.69
C GLN A 187 6.47 -4.22 -17.04
N ILE A 188 5.72 -3.25 -16.51
CA ILE A 188 6.29 -2.06 -15.87
C ILE A 188 6.99 -2.40 -14.54
N PRO A 189 7.92 -1.55 -14.05
CA PRO A 189 8.53 -1.72 -12.73
C PRO A 189 7.49 -1.68 -11.62
N VAL A 190 7.64 -2.56 -10.64
CA VAL A 190 6.83 -2.56 -9.42
C VAL A 190 7.73 -2.79 -8.20
N CYS A 191 7.37 -2.30 -7.03
CA CYS A 191 8.04 -2.66 -5.78
C CYS A 191 7.10 -2.50 -4.58
N ASN A 192 7.41 -3.19 -3.47
CA ASN A 192 6.71 -3.03 -2.21
C ASN A 192 7.65 -2.39 -1.16
N ILE A 193 7.16 -1.39 -0.44
CA ILE A 193 7.92 -0.47 0.41
C ILE A 193 7.49 -0.62 1.86
N SER A 194 8.45 -0.71 2.78
CA SER A 194 8.18 -0.66 4.23
C SER A 194 7.55 0.67 4.64
N CYS A 195 6.46 0.61 5.38
CA CYS A 195 5.65 1.79 5.73
C CYS A 195 5.41 1.97 7.24
N GLY A 196 6.31 1.46 8.08
CA GLY A 196 6.39 1.80 9.49
C GLY A 196 5.43 1.02 10.39
N TYR A 197 4.90 -0.14 9.98
CA TYR A 197 4.15 -1.02 10.86
C TYR A 197 4.96 -2.24 11.30
N TYR A 198 4.54 -2.83 12.41
CA TYR A 198 5.23 -3.92 13.09
C TYR A 198 4.22 -4.91 13.68
N ASP A 199 4.68 -6.12 13.94
CA ASP A 199 3.87 -7.19 14.50
C ASP A 199 2.58 -7.48 13.71
N ALA A 200 2.66 -7.36 12.37
CA ALA A 200 1.55 -7.67 11.47
C ALA A 200 0.85 -8.97 11.85
N HIS A 201 -0.48 -9.00 11.74
CA HIS A 201 -1.33 -10.15 12.02
C HIS A 201 -1.39 -10.58 13.50
N LYS A 202 -0.86 -9.77 14.43
CA LYS A 202 -0.90 -10.02 15.87
C LYS A 202 -1.73 -8.97 16.60
N ASN A 203 -2.24 -9.31 17.76
CA ASN A 203 -2.88 -8.32 18.64
C ASN A 203 -1.93 -7.20 19.07
N SER A 204 -0.62 -7.44 19.07
CA SER A 204 0.42 -6.44 19.40
C SER A 204 0.80 -5.52 18.24
N GLU A 205 0.11 -5.60 17.10
CA GLU A 205 0.36 -4.79 15.92
C GLU A 205 0.32 -3.29 16.24
N TYR A 206 1.26 -2.55 15.65
CA TYR A 206 1.38 -1.11 15.86
C TYR A 206 2.07 -0.41 14.68
N THR A 207 1.89 0.90 14.62
CA THR A 207 2.61 1.80 13.71
C THR A 207 3.59 2.68 14.50
N LEU A 208 4.78 2.91 13.95
CA LEU A 208 5.66 4.02 14.36
C LEU A 208 5.44 5.20 13.43
N PHE A 209 4.78 6.24 13.93
CA PHE A 209 4.33 7.36 13.12
C PHE A 209 5.46 8.12 12.38
N PRO A 210 6.65 8.36 12.98
CA PRO A 210 7.77 8.96 12.25
C PRO A 210 8.26 8.12 11.07
N GLU A 211 8.18 6.79 11.15
CA GLU A 211 8.59 5.91 10.07
C GLU A 211 7.55 5.90 8.93
N LEU A 212 6.27 5.96 9.27
CA LEU A 212 5.20 6.15 8.30
C LEU A 212 5.35 7.50 7.57
N GLN A 213 5.68 8.58 8.28
CA GLN A 213 5.98 9.90 7.68
C GLN A 213 7.23 9.85 6.80
N ASN A 214 8.26 9.08 7.20
CA ASN A 214 9.45 8.86 6.39
C ASN A 214 9.10 8.14 5.08
N CYS A 215 8.24 7.11 5.14
CA CYS A 215 7.73 6.42 3.95
C CYS A 215 7.01 7.39 3.00
N LEU A 216 6.10 8.21 3.49
CA LEU A 216 5.41 9.22 2.67
C LEU A 216 6.39 10.18 1.98
N SER A 217 7.40 10.65 2.72
CA SER A 217 8.43 11.56 2.20
C SER A 217 9.30 10.88 1.16
N PHE A 218 9.68 9.63 1.40
CA PHE A 218 10.41 8.79 0.46
C PHE A 218 9.63 8.60 -0.84
N VAL A 219 8.37 8.18 -0.76
CA VAL A 219 7.52 7.98 -1.94
C VAL A 219 7.37 9.27 -2.73
N ARG A 220 7.15 10.42 -2.09
CA ARG A 220 7.09 11.73 -2.75
C ARG A 220 8.36 12.06 -3.53
N ASP A 221 9.53 11.81 -2.96
CA ASP A 221 10.80 12.06 -3.65
C ASP A 221 11.01 11.07 -4.82
N VAL A 222 10.58 9.81 -4.68
CA VAL A 222 10.58 8.83 -5.77
C VAL A 222 9.66 9.28 -6.92
N LEU A 223 8.42 9.72 -6.63
CA LEU A 223 7.47 10.21 -7.63
C LEU A 223 8.01 11.37 -8.46
N LYS A 224 8.83 12.23 -7.85
CA LYS A 224 9.44 13.40 -8.51
C LYS A 224 10.69 13.06 -9.31
N SER A 225 11.30 11.90 -9.07
CA SER A 225 12.62 11.54 -9.63
C SER A 225 12.55 10.59 -10.82
N ILE A 226 11.40 9.94 -11.04
CA ILE A 226 11.11 8.96 -12.07
C ILE A 226 9.91 9.43 -12.88
#